data_83b43dc207ef765f0ed66949b1ccb997
#
_entry.id   83b43dc207ef765f0ed66949b1ccb997
#
_cell.length_a   1.000
_cell.length_b   1.000
_cell.length_c   1.000
_cell.angle_alpha   90.00
_cell.angle_beta   90.00
_cell.angle_gamma   90.00
#
_symmetry.space_group_name_H-M   'P 1'
#
loop_
_entity.id
_entity.type
_entity.pdbx_description
1 polymer ?
#
loop_
_entity_poly.entity_id
_entity_poly.type
_entity_poly.pdbx_seq_one_letter_code
_entity_poly.pdbx_strand_id
1 'polypeptide(L)'
;MWQRFTPYDLRVIGHYLGTLLLFFAALMALPLATALVFQEWEPAARYLAAIGITMVAGCSLRFLRIEPGRLDRRQALAVTGFAWVVLALFASFPLYFSGHYMTYLDAVFDGVSGLTTTGASLIVDLDHLSYADNMFRFAMHALGGLGLIVVALSFGLFGRGGGASLFSSEGRSEHVVPNVVQTTQFIARITLVIVSVATVIITALCLLMGMEPTRAFLNALWVSTSGFVTGGFTPMQLSIMYYHSFPLEAILMVLMILGSISFVIHAEVWKGRPLPFFRDIETKTMVLWIGVMAFVFTATLALSPFDDMLALLRRGLFMIISAFTTTGFQVVTTNQITTAFSNGAFLTLAFIM
;
A
#
# COMPACT_ATOMS: atom_id res chain seq x y z
N MET A 1 -0.71 -14.33 32.76
CA MET A 1 -0.32 -13.25 33.69
C MET A 1 0.16 -12.05 32.86
N TRP A 2 -0.55 -10.93 32.91
CA TRP A 2 -0.18 -9.70 32.18
C TRP A 2 1.01 -9.07 32.89
N GLN A 3 2.21 -9.26 32.35
CA GLN A 3 3.41 -8.60 32.88
C GLN A 3 3.40 -7.13 32.42
N ARG A 4 3.51 -6.22 33.38
CA ARG A 4 3.57 -4.77 33.12
C ARG A 4 4.91 -4.43 32.45
N PHE A 5 4.89 -3.46 31.53
CA PHE A 5 6.12 -2.89 30.97
C PHE A 5 6.92 -2.19 32.05
N THR A 6 8.20 -2.46 32.08
CA THR A 6 9.15 -1.75 32.94
C THR A 6 9.54 -0.41 32.34
N PRO A 7 10.06 0.56 33.12
CA PRO A 7 10.61 1.79 32.57
C PRO A 7 11.71 1.56 31.52
N TYR A 8 12.45 0.45 31.65
CA TYR A 8 13.46 0.04 30.68
C TYR A 8 12.81 -0.39 29.35
N ASP A 9 11.75 -1.18 29.39
CA ASP A 9 11.00 -1.58 28.19
C ASP A 9 10.50 -0.36 27.41
N LEU A 10 9.99 0.66 28.11
CA LEU A 10 9.53 1.90 27.47
C LEU A 10 10.66 2.67 26.79
N ARG A 11 11.88 2.66 27.38
CA ARG A 11 13.05 3.26 26.73
C ARG A 11 13.45 2.50 25.47
N VAL A 12 13.42 1.17 25.52
CA VAL A 12 13.71 0.32 24.36
C VAL A 12 12.69 0.56 23.25
N ILE A 13 11.41 0.55 23.57
CA ILE A 13 10.33 0.82 22.61
C ILE A 13 10.52 2.22 21.99
N GLY A 14 10.75 3.25 22.83
CA GLY A 14 10.98 4.62 22.35
C GLY A 14 12.18 4.73 21.41
N HIS A 15 13.30 4.09 21.73
CA HIS A 15 14.51 4.08 20.90
C HIS A 15 14.25 3.50 19.49
N TYR A 16 13.55 2.37 19.40
CA TYR A 16 13.20 1.75 18.11
C TYR A 16 12.16 2.57 17.34
N LEU A 17 11.15 3.13 18.01
CA LEU A 17 10.22 4.07 17.41
C LEU A 17 10.92 5.31 16.87
N GLY A 18 11.89 5.86 17.61
CA GLY A 18 12.71 6.97 17.14
C GLY A 18 13.47 6.63 15.85
N THR A 19 14.02 5.41 15.75
CA THR A 19 14.70 4.94 14.54
C THR A 19 13.73 4.83 13.35
N LEU A 20 12.49 4.33 13.57
CA LEU A 20 11.47 4.26 12.55
C LEU A 20 10.98 5.64 12.11
N LEU A 21 10.85 6.60 13.03
CA LEU A 21 10.52 7.99 12.69
C LEU A 21 11.60 8.65 11.84
N LEU A 22 12.89 8.43 12.13
CA LEU A 22 13.98 8.96 11.31
C LEU A 22 13.96 8.36 9.90
N PHE A 23 13.66 7.08 9.79
CA PHE A 23 13.46 6.43 8.50
C PHE A 23 12.25 7.01 7.74
N PHE A 24 11.15 7.25 8.44
CA PHE A 24 9.95 7.86 7.87
C PHE A 24 10.20 9.32 7.43
N ALA A 25 10.99 10.08 8.19
CA ALA A 25 11.44 11.41 7.77
C ALA A 25 12.25 11.35 6.47
N ALA A 26 13.11 10.35 6.32
CA ALA A 26 13.83 10.14 5.06
C ALA A 26 12.89 9.76 3.89
N LEU A 27 11.84 9.00 4.14
CA LEU A 27 10.80 8.71 3.13
C LEU A 27 10.09 9.98 2.66
N MET A 28 9.82 10.93 3.55
CA MET A 28 9.22 12.23 3.21
C MET A 28 10.10 13.09 2.30
N ALA A 29 11.37 12.73 2.11
CA ALA A 29 12.22 13.38 1.10
C ALA A 29 11.75 13.10 -0.35
N LEU A 30 11.00 12.02 -0.59
CA LEU A 30 10.43 11.72 -1.92
C LEU A 30 9.38 12.77 -2.33
N PRO A 31 8.32 13.04 -1.55
CA PRO A 31 7.38 14.12 -1.87
C PRO A 31 8.05 15.49 -1.88
N LEU A 32 9.04 15.77 -1.01
CA LEU A 32 9.79 17.00 -1.05
C LEU A 32 10.55 17.15 -2.39
N ALA A 33 11.24 16.11 -2.85
CA ALA A 33 11.93 16.14 -4.14
C ALA A 33 10.94 16.32 -5.30
N THR A 34 9.77 15.66 -5.24
CA THR A 34 8.70 15.85 -6.22
C THR A 34 8.23 17.31 -6.24
N ALA A 35 7.95 17.89 -5.07
CA ALA A 35 7.55 19.29 -4.96
C ALA A 35 8.57 20.25 -5.58
N LEU A 36 9.86 20.03 -5.33
CA LEU A 36 10.94 20.85 -5.90
C LEU A 36 11.05 20.72 -7.42
N VAL A 37 10.91 19.50 -7.96
CA VAL A 37 10.97 19.25 -9.41
C VAL A 37 9.78 19.91 -10.13
N PHE A 38 8.59 19.87 -9.55
CA PHE A 38 7.38 20.46 -10.15
C PHE A 38 7.13 21.91 -9.70
N GLN A 39 8.06 22.51 -8.93
CA GLN A 39 7.98 23.90 -8.44
C GLN A 39 6.72 24.15 -7.57
N GLU A 40 6.27 23.15 -6.85
CA GLU A 40 5.17 23.21 -5.90
C GLU A 40 5.70 23.74 -4.54
N TRP A 41 5.93 25.08 -4.44
CA TRP A 41 6.62 25.68 -3.30
C TRP A 41 5.91 25.54 -1.96
N GLU A 42 4.56 25.58 -1.96
CA GLU A 42 3.76 25.40 -0.76
C GLU A 42 3.87 23.95 -0.22
N PRO A 43 3.66 22.88 -1.01
CA PRO A 43 3.97 21.53 -0.61
C PRO A 43 5.43 21.35 -0.18
N ALA A 44 6.40 21.93 -0.89
CA ALA A 44 7.81 21.82 -0.52
C ALA A 44 8.10 22.35 0.89
N ALA A 45 7.58 23.54 1.23
CA ALA A 45 7.75 24.13 2.56
C ALA A 45 7.09 23.25 3.64
N ARG A 46 5.91 22.71 3.37
CA ARG A 46 5.16 21.85 4.25
C ARG A 46 5.87 20.52 4.53
N TYR A 47 6.37 19.86 3.49
CA TYR A 47 7.15 18.62 3.66
C TYR A 47 8.48 18.87 4.36
N LEU A 48 9.16 20.00 4.10
CA LEU A 48 10.38 20.37 4.82
C LEU A 48 10.11 20.54 6.33
N ALA A 49 9.02 21.23 6.69
CA ALA A 49 8.59 21.35 8.09
C ALA A 49 8.25 20.01 8.72
N ALA A 50 7.50 19.14 7.99
CA ALA A 50 7.15 17.80 8.45
C ALA A 50 8.39 16.93 8.69
N ILE A 51 9.37 16.96 7.79
CA ILE A 51 10.66 16.29 7.97
C ILE A 51 11.35 16.81 9.24
N GLY A 52 11.44 18.14 9.41
CA GLY A 52 12.06 18.74 10.59
C GLY A 52 11.43 18.28 11.90
N ILE A 53 10.10 18.33 12.02
CA ILE A 53 9.35 17.91 13.20
C ILE A 53 9.57 16.40 13.46
N THR A 54 9.47 15.59 12.41
CA THR A 54 9.65 14.13 12.51
C THR A 54 11.09 13.77 12.91
N MET A 55 12.08 14.46 12.38
CA MET A 55 13.48 14.30 12.77
C MET A 55 13.74 14.67 14.23
N VAL A 56 13.21 15.80 14.70
CA VAL A 56 13.35 16.23 16.10
C VAL A 56 12.74 15.18 17.04
N ALA A 57 11.52 14.71 16.74
CA ALA A 57 10.88 13.65 17.53
C ALA A 57 11.66 12.34 17.46
N GLY A 58 12.10 11.92 16.28
CA GLY A 58 12.87 10.71 16.06
C GLY A 58 14.22 10.74 16.79
N CYS A 59 14.96 11.86 16.70
CA CYS A 59 16.21 12.03 17.43
C CYS A 59 15.98 12.01 18.95
N SER A 60 14.99 12.74 19.45
CA SER A 60 14.66 12.78 20.88
C SER A 60 14.39 11.39 21.46
N LEU A 61 13.61 10.57 20.76
CA LEU A 61 13.34 9.18 21.15
C LEU A 61 14.57 8.28 21.02
N ARG A 62 15.39 8.46 20.00
CA ARG A 62 16.60 7.66 19.77
C ARG A 62 17.70 7.97 20.78
N PHE A 63 17.73 9.15 21.39
CA PHE A 63 18.68 9.49 22.46
C PHE A 63 18.41 8.71 23.75
N LEU A 64 17.29 8.00 23.89
CA LEU A 64 17.05 7.10 25.01
C LEU A 64 18.12 6.00 25.00
N ARG A 65 18.95 5.97 26.04
CA ARG A 65 20.02 4.98 26.15
C ARG A 65 19.42 3.61 26.44
N ILE A 66 19.83 2.64 25.64
CA ILE A 66 19.50 1.22 25.80
C ILE A 66 20.80 0.40 25.89
N GLU A 67 20.75 -0.71 26.62
CA GLU A 67 21.84 -1.67 26.60
C GLU A 67 21.83 -2.47 25.28
N PRO A 68 23.03 -2.80 24.73
CA PRO A 68 23.11 -3.66 23.56
C PRO A 68 22.56 -5.04 23.90
N GLY A 69 21.47 -5.43 23.25
CA GLY A 69 20.81 -6.72 23.50
C GLY A 69 19.86 -7.13 22.39
N ARG A 70 19.29 -8.31 22.53
CA ARG A 70 18.20 -8.75 21.63
C ARG A 70 16.88 -8.17 22.11
N LEU A 71 16.06 -7.71 21.18
CA LEU A 71 14.69 -7.30 21.45
C LEU A 71 13.89 -8.51 21.97
N ASP A 72 13.23 -8.36 23.12
CA ASP A 72 12.27 -9.34 23.59
C ASP A 72 11.03 -9.32 22.70
N ARG A 73 10.36 -10.48 22.55
CA ARG A 73 9.16 -10.62 21.72
C ARG A 73 8.07 -9.61 22.08
N ARG A 74 7.91 -9.31 23.38
CA ARG A 74 6.91 -8.32 23.85
C ARG A 74 7.27 -6.90 23.43
N GLN A 75 8.53 -6.54 23.55
CA GLN A 75 9.04 -5.23 23.12
C GLN A 75 8.88 -5.09 21.59
N ALA A 76 9.19 -6.15 20.83
CA ALA A 76 9.03 -6.15 19.38
C ALA A 76 7.58 -5.95 18.95
N LEU A 77 6.63 -6.68 19.56
CA LEU A 77 5.20 -6.52 19.32
C LEU A 77 4.71 -5.10 19.66
N ALA A 78 5.18 -4.54 20.79
CA ALA A 78 4.83 -3.17 21.17
C ALA A 78 5.41 -2.14 20.19
N VAL A 79 6.67 -2.28 19.77
CA VAL A 79 7.29 -1.41 18.75
C VAL A 79 6.47 -1.46 17.46
N THR A 80 6.13 -2.66 16.98
CA THR A 80 5.34 -2.81 15.76
C THR A 80 3.96 -2.17 15.88
N GLY A 81 3.22 -2.45 16.95
CA GLY A 81 1.88 -1.88 17.14
C GLY A 81 1.90 -0.36 17.29
N PHE A 82 2.81 0.19 18.11
CA PHE A 82 2.94 1.64 18.27
C PHE A 82 3.48 2.34 17.02
N ALA A 83 4.30 1.66 16.20
CA ALA A 83 4.83 2.24 14.98
C ALA A 83 3.71 2.67 14.03
N TRP A 84 2.71 1.83 13.80
CA TRP A 84 1.56 2.18 12.94
C TRP A 84 0.84 3.44 13.42
N VAL A 85 0.57 3.54 14.71
CA VAL A 85 -0.12 4.71 15.29
C VAL A 85 0.75 5.96 15.22
N VAL A 86 2.00 5.85 15.66
CA VAL A 86 2.92 7.01 15.70
C VAL A 86 3.22 7.52 14.30
N LEU A 87 3.52 6.64 13.35
CA LEU A 87 3.80 7.06 11.96
C LEU A 87 2.58 7.67 11.29
N ALA A 88 1.38 7.15 11.53
CA ALA A 88 0.15 7.74 11.00
C ALA A 88 -0.07 9.17 11.52
N LEU A 89 0.19 9.43 12.80
CA LEU A 89 0.11 10.77 13.39
C LEU A 89 1.12 11.74 12.74
N PHE A 90 2.35 11.30 12.47
CA PHE A 90 3.33 12.13 11.78
C PHE A 90 3.05 12.28 10.28
N ALA A 91 2.47 11.26 9.63
CA ALA A 91 2.02 11.31 8.25
C ALA A 91 0.87 12.31 8.06
N SER A 92 -0.04 12.39 9.01
CA SER A 92 -1.20 13.28 8.92
C SER A 92 -0.85 14.76 9.00
N PHE A 93 0.30 15.11 9.58
CA PHE A 93 0.74 16.51 9.66
C PHE A 93 0.85 17.19 8.29
N PRO A 94 1.70 16.71 7.34
CA PRO A 94 1.76 17.34 6.02
C PRO A 94 0.45 17.19 5.22
N LEU A 95 -0.33 16.14 5.44
CA LEU A 95 -1.61 15.94 4.78
C LEU A 95 -2.64 16.98 5.24
N TYR A 96 -2.80 17.21 6.53
CA TYR A 96 -3.77 18.17 7.06
C TYR A 96 -3.52 19.59 6.54
N PHE A 97 -2.27 20.02 6.53
CA PHE A 97 -1.91 21.35 6.03
C PHE A 97 -1.95 21.49 4.50
N SER A 98 -2.35 20.45 3.76
CA SER A 98 -2.62 20.55 2.32
C SER A 98 -3.91 21.31 2.00
N GLY A 99 -4.79 21.50 2.98
CA GLY A 99 -6.09 22.13 2.77
C GLY A 99 -7.16 21.23 2.12
N HIS A 100 -6.83 19.97 1.81
CA HIS A 100 -7.76 19.02 1.19
C HIS A 100 -8.55 18.17 2.19
N TYR A 101 -8.37 18.39 3.50
CA TYR A 101 -9.05 17.68 4.58
C TYR A 101 -9.85 18.66 5.44
N MET A 102 -11.05 18.28 5.83
CA MET A 102 -11.91 19.12 6.67
C MET A 102 -11.39 19.19 8.11
N THR A 103 -10.91 18.07 8.65
CA THR A 103 -10.41 17.98 10.02
C THR A 103 -9.06 17.27 10.08
N TYR A 104 -8.33 17.46 11.19
CA TYR A 104 -7.09 16.72 11.43
C TYR A 104 -7.33 15.19 11.52
N LEU A 105 -8.50 14.77 12.04
CA LEU A 105 -8.84 13.36 12.12
C LEU A 105 -9.02 12.73 10.73
N ASP A 106 -9.52 13.48 9.75
CA ASP A 106 -9.62 13.00 8.37
C ASP A 106 -8.22 12.75 7.78
N ALA A 107 -7.26 13.64 8.05
CA ALA A 107 -5.86 13.44 7.66
C ALA A 107 -5.21 12.26 8.39
N VAL A 108 -5.54 12.04 9.68
CA VAL A 108 -5.09 10.84 10.42
C VAL A 108 -5.68 9.58 9.80
N PHE A 109 -6.97 9.59 9.45
CA PHE A 109 -7.62 8.48 8.77
C PHE A 109 -6.90 8.12 7.46
N ASP A 110 -6.60 9.14 6.63
CA ASP A 110 -5.86 8.94 5.35
C ASP A 110 -4.43 8.45 5.60
N GLY A 111 -3.75 8.95 6.64
CA GLY A 111 -2.43 8.50 7.05
C GLY A 111 -2.43 7.03 7.49
N VAL A 112 -3.41 6.60 8.30
CA VAL A 112 -3.61 5.20 8.68
C VAL A 112 -3.92 4.38 7.44
N SER A 113 -4.90 4.81 6.63
CA SER A 113 -5.31 4.13 5.40
C SER A 113 -4.15 3.95 4.42
N GLY A 114 -3.31 4.97 4.24
CA GLY A 114 -2.12 4.90 3.40
C GLY A 114 -1.09 3.89 3.91
N LEU A 115 -0.77 3.93 5.20
CA LEU A 115 0.22 3.03 5.79
C LEU A 115 -0.27 1.58 5.90
N THR A 116 -1.56 1.37 6.19
CA THR A 116 -2.14 0.01 6.29
C THR A 116 -2.61 -0.55 4.95
N THR A 117 -2.39 0.18 3.84
CA THR A 117 -2.86 -0.21 2.50
C THR A 117 -4.37 -0.48 2.44
N THR A 118 -5.16 0.30 3.19
CA THR A 118 -6.64 0.18 3.19
C THR A 118 -7.25 0.85 1.96
N GLY A 119 -6.66 1.96 1.47
CA GLY A 119 -7.06 2.64 0.24
C GLY A 119 -8.29 3.55 0.36
N ALA A 120 -8.92 3.63 1.51
CA ALA A 120 -10.01 4.57 1.75
C ALA A 120 -9.45 5.99 1.97
N SER A 121 -10.07 7.00 1.37
CA SER A 121 -9.63 8.40 1.45
C SER A 121 -10.79 9.34 1.76
N LEU A 122 -10.51 10.35 2.59
CA LEU A 122 -11.45 11.43 2.94
C LEU A 122 -11.06 12.76 2.29
N ILE A 123 -10.23 12.74 1.27
CA ILE A 123 -9.85 13.93 0.49
C ILE A 123 -11.08 14.45 -0.25
N VAL A 124 -11.35 15.73 -0.09
CA VAL A 124 -12.53 16.39 -0.71
C VAL A 124 -12.35 16.56 -2.22
N ASP A 125 -11.14 16.91 -2.66
CA ASP A 125 -10.80 17.12 -4.06
C ASP A 125 -9.49 16.42 -4.40
N LEU A 126 -9.61 15.18 -4.88
CA LEU A 126 -8.47 14.33 -5.20
C LEU A 126 -7.85 14.69 -6.55
N ASP A 127 -8.66 15.18 -7.49
CA ASP A 127 -8.23 15.44 -8.86
C ASP A 127 -7.29 16.65 -8.97
N HIS A 128 -7.34 17.57 -7.99
CA HIS A 128 -6.48 18.75 -7.90
C HIS A 128 -5.38 18.63 -6.82
N LEU A 129 -5.16 17.44 -6.30
CA LEU A 129 -4.10 17.19 -5.33
C LEU A 129 -2.71 17.39 -5.98
N SER A 130 -1.77 18.01 -5.23
CA SER A 130 -0.40 18.23 -5.71
C SER A 130 0.30 16.92 -6.09
N TYR A 131 1.27 16.99 -7.01
CA TYR A 131 2.12 15.82 -7.33
C TYR A 131 2.88 15.34 -6.09
N ALA A 132 3.31 16.26 -5.23
CA ALA A 132 3.99 15.92 -3.97
C ALA A 132 3.08 15.15 -3.01
N ASP A 133 1.85 15.57 -2.83
CA ASP A 133 0.91 14.91 -1.93
C ASP A 133 0.52 13.52 -2.46
N ASN A 134 0.29 13.40 -3.76
CA ASN A 134 0.11 12.09 -4.39
C ASN A 134 1.36 11.21 -4.20
N MET A 135 2.56 11.72 -4.45
CA MET A 135 3.80 10.96 -4.23
C MET A 135 3.90 10.45 -2.79
N PHE A 136 3.52 11.26 -1.81
CA PHE A 136 3.52 10.85 -0.41
C PHE A 136 2.52 9.74 -0.12
N ARG A 137 1.28 9.85 -0.62
CA ARG A 137 0.24 8.82 -0.46
C ARG A 137 0.70 7.47 -1.00
N PHE A 138 1.29 7.45 -2.19
CA PHE A 138 1.78 6.20 -2.80
C PHE A 138 3.09 5.71 -2.17
N ALA A 139 3.94 6.59 -1.64
CA ALA A 139 5.09 6.20 -0.83
C ALA A 139 4.66 5.52 0.48
N MET A 140 3.59 6.01 1.14
CA MET A 140 3.00 5.33 2.29
C MET A 140 2.46 3.95 1.92
N HIS A 141 1.76 3.80 0.80
CA HIS A 141 1.31 2.49 0.29
C HIS A 141 2.48 1.54 0.04
N ALA A 142 3.55 2.01 -0.62
CA ALA A 142 4.73 1.19 -0.86
C ALA A 142 5.39 0.74 0.47
N LEU A 143 5.48 1.65 1.44
CA LEU A 143 6.01 1.34 2.77
C LEU A 143 5.12 0.33 3.52
N GLY A 144 3.82 0.55 3.52
CA GLY A 144 2.86 -0.31 4.21
C GLY A 144 2.74 -1.69 3.60
N GLY A 145 2.58 -1.78 2.28
CA GLY A 145 2.39 -3.06 1.57
C GLY A 145 3.62 -3.96 1.58
N LEU A 146 4.83 -3.36 1.54
CA LEU A 146 6.06 -4.12 1.75
C LEU A 146 6.24 -4.52 3.22
N GLY A 147 5.55 -3.86 4.13
CA GLY A 147 5.76 -3.95 5.56
C GLY A 147 6.81 -2.94 6.04
N LEU A 148 6.39 -2.10 6.95
CA LEU A 148 7.23 -1.06 7.54
C LEU A 148 8.57 -1.61 8.05
N ILE A 149 8.51 -2.71 8.79
CA ILE A 149 9.69 -3.36 9.40
C ILE A 149 10.55 -4.05 8.35
N VAL A 150 9.93 -4.67 7.33
CA VAL A 150 10.64 -5.29 6.21
C VAL A 150 11.47 -4.25 5.46
N VAL A 151 10.89 -3.09 5.17
CA VAL A 151 11.60 -2.00 4.49
C VAL A 151 12.74 -1.47 5.38
N ALA A 152 12.47 -1.20 6.64
CA ALA A 152 13.48 -0.73 7.59
C ALA A 152 14.64 -1.73 7.77
N LEU A 153 14.35 -3.04 7.79
CA LEU A 153 15.36 -4.09 7.83
C LEU A 153 16.18 -4.19 6.56
N SER A 154 15.57 -3.94 5.39
CA SER A 154 16.28 -3.92 4.10
C SER A 154 17.40 -2.87 4.07
N PHE A 155 17.21 -1.78 4.79
CA PHE A 155 18.23 -0.73 4.98
C PHE A 155 19.18 -0.98 6.15
N GLY A 156 19.06 -2.12 6.84
CA GLY A 156 19.97 -2.49 7.94
C GLY A 156 19.84 -1.66 9.22
N LEU A 157 18.71 -0.96 9.42
CA LEU A 157 18.51 0.02 10.49
C LEU A 157 18.56 -0.57 11.92
N PHE A 158 18.31 -1.88 12.08
CA PHE A 158 18.18 -2.51 13.40
C PHE A 158 19.36 -3.41 13.80
N GLY A 159 20.43 -3.42 13.02
CA GLY A 159 21.61 -4.26 13.33
C GLY A 159 21.29 -5.76 13.41
N ARG A 160 22.24 -6.55 13.97
CA ARG A 160 22.10 -8.01 14.04
C ARG A 160 21.19 -8.55 15.16
N GLY A 161 20.83 -7.72 16.14
CA GLY A 161 20.16 -8.19 17.37
C GLY A 161 18.63 -8.10 17.39
N GLY A 162 18.04 -7.12 16.71
CA GLY A 162 16.60 -6.83 16.78
C GLY A 162 15.76 -7.30 15.58
N GLY A 163 16.39 -7.52 14.43
CA GLY A 163 15.70 -7.72 13.16
C GLY A 163 14.78 -8.94 13.11
N ALA A 164 15.19 -10.08 13.65
CA ALA A 164 14.37 -11.30 13.58
C ALA A 164 13.10 -11.21 14.43
N SER A 165 13.17 -10.63 15.62
CA SER A 165 12.00 -10.44 16.50
C SER A 165 11.00 -9.45 15.91
N LEU A 166 11.48 -8.37 15.31
CA LEU A 166 10.63 -7.38 14.64
C LEU A 166 9.96 -7.95 13.38
N PHE A 167 10.70 -8.71 12.57
CA PHE A 167 10.15 -9.36 11.37
C PHE A 167 9.01 -10.32 11.70
N SER A 168 9.20 -11.18 12.72
CA SER A 168 8.15 -12.09 13.15
C SER A 168 6.99 -11.38 13.85
N SER A 169 7.21 -10.21 14.46
CA SER A 169 6.14 -9.44 15.11
C SER A 169 5.21 -8.75 14.11
N GLU A 170 5.64 -8.52 12.86
CA GLU A 170 4.81 -8.03 11.77
C GLU A 170 3.95 -9.13 11.12
N GLY A 171 3.92 -10.33 11.70
CA GLY A 171 3.14 -11.47 11.20
C GLY A 171 3.77 -12.21 10.03
N ARG A 172 5.00 -11.85 9.64
CA ARG A 172 5.73 -12.50 8.55
C ARG A 172 6.59 -13.64 9.10
N SER A 173 6.14 -14.86 8.88
CA SER A 173 6.88 -16.08 9.25
C SER A 173 7.63 -16.69 8.06
N GLU A 174 7.43 -16.18 6.87
CA GLU A 174 7.99 -16.73 5.63
C GLU A 174 9.47 -16.39 5.48
N HIS A 175 10.32 -17.40 5.63
CA HIS A 175 11.75 -17.27 5.34
C HIS A 175 12.02 -17.71 3.89
N VAL A 176 12.15 -16.75 2.98
CA VAL A 176 12.57 -17.00 1.59
C VAL A 176 14.03 -17.44 1.52
N VAL A 177 14.83 -16.95 2.46
CA VAL A 177 16.27 -17.25 2.60
C VAL A 177 16.59 -17.36 4.11
N PRO A 178 17.61 -18.12 4.54
CA PRO A 178 17.97 -18.31 5.96
C PRO A 178 18.26 -17.02 6.74
N ASN A 179 18.49 -15.91 6.06
CA ASN A 179 18.77 -14.59 6.65
C ASN A 179 17.61 -13.62 6.39
N VAL A 180 17.02 -13.08 7.47
CA VAL A 180 15.91 -12.12 7.43
C VAL A 180 16.25 -10.91 6.53
N VAL A 181 17.45 -10.34 6.65
CA VAL A 181 17.87 -9.19 5.84
C VAL A 181 17.88 -9.53 4.33
N GLN A 182 18.38 -10.71 3.97
CA GLN A 182 18.38 -11.15 2.56
C GLN A 182 16.97 -11.39 2.05
N THR A 183 16.09 -11.95 2.88
CA THR A 183 14.66 -12.11 2.56
C THR A 183 14.01 -10.76 2.29
N THR A 184 14.22 -9.77 3.16
CA THR A 184 13.63 -8.43 2.99
C THR A 184 14.17 -7.71 1.76
N GLN A 185 15.47 -7.80 1.47
CA GLN A 185 16.07 -7.24 0.25
C GLN A 185 15.54 -7.92 -1.02
N PHE A 186 15.29 -9.21 -0.96
CA PHE A 186 14.70 -9.95 -2.06
C PHE A 186 13.25 -9.49 -2.33
N ILE A 187 12.42 -9.35 -1.29
CA ILE A 187 11.05 -8.82 -1.38
C ILE A 187 11.06 -7.43 -2.02
N ALA A 188 11.89 -6.52 -1.52
CA ALA A 188 12.01 -5.16 -2.06
C ALA A 188 12.44 -5.16 -3.54
N ARG A 189 13.40 -6.02 -3.92
CA ARG A 189 13.88 -6.14 -5.30
C ARG A 189 12.79 -6.65 -6.25
N ILE A 190 12.07 -7.71 -5.88
CA ILE A 190 10.97 -8.24 -6.70
C ILE A 190 9.87 -7.19 -6.90
N THR A 191 9.45 -6.54 -5.82
CA THR A 191 8.47 -5.47 -5.89
C THR A 191 8.92 -4.36 -6.83
N LEU A 192 10.17 -3.91 -6.69
CA LEU A 192 10.71 -2.86 -7.56
C LEU A 192 10.67 -3.27 -9.03
N VAL A 193 11.07 -4.51 -9.36
CA VAL A 193 11.06 -5.00 -10.75
C VAL A 193 9.64 -5.07 -11.30
N ILE A 194 8.69 -5.68 -10.56
CA ILE A 194 7.31 -5.84 -11.03
C ILE A 194 6.66 -4.46 -11.22
N VAL A 195 6.77 -3.57 -10.23
CA VAL A 195 6.21 -2.22 -10.30
C VAL A 195 6.85 -1.42 -11.44
N SER A 196 8.18 -1.51 -11.63
CA SER A 196 8.86 -0.79 -12.72
C SER A 196 8.39 -1.27 -14.09
N VAL A 197 8.29 -2.57 -14.31
CA VAL A 197 7.79 -3.14 -15.57
C VAL A 197 6.35 -2.70 -15.83
N ALA A 198 5.48 -2.80 -14.83
CA ALA A 198 4.10 -2.36 -14.94
C ALA A 198 3.98 -0.86 -15.21
N THR A 199 4.79 -0.04 -14.53
CA THR A 199 4.86 1.41 -14.75
C THR A 199 5.20 1.72 -16.21
N VAL A 200 6.20 1.06 -16.80
CA VAL A 200 6.56 1.27 -18.20
C VAL A 200 5.40 0.91 -19.14
N ILE A 201 4.76 -0.22 -18.92
CA ILE A 201 3.64 -0.69 -19.77
C ILE A 201 2.44 0.26 -19.63
N ILE A 202 2.05 0.64 -18.41
CA ILE A 202 0.91 1.54 -18.17
C ILE A 202 1.23 2.94 -18.68
N THR A 203 2.47 3.43 -18.54
CA THR A 203 2.89 4.71 -19.14
C THR A 203 2.69 4.70 -20.66
N ALA A 204 3.14 3.64 -21.33
CA ALA A 204 2.96 3.50 -22.77
C ALA A 204 1.47 3.53 -23.15
N LEU A 205 0.59 2.84 -22.41
CA LEU A 205 -0.86 2.88 -22.63
C LEU A 205 -1.44 4.29 -22.42
N CYS A 206 -1.04 4.98 -21.35
CA CYS A 206 -1.49 6.34 -21.07
C CYS A 206 -1.05 7.32 -22.17
N LEU A 207 0.16 7.18 -22.72
CA LEU A 207 0.64 7.96 -23.86
C LEU A 207 -0.17 7.70 -25.12
N LEU A 208 -0.51 6.43 -25.42
CA LEU A 208 -1.37 6.06 -26.54
C LEU A 208 -2.79 6.63 -26.41
N MET A 209 -3.26 6.86 -25.19
CA MET A 209 -4.53 7.54 -24.91
C MET A 209 -4.44 9.07 -25.00
N GLY A 210 -3.27 9.63 -25.34
CA GLY A 210 -3.07 11.07 -25.48
C GLY A 210 -2.79 11.83 -24.18
N MET A 211 -2.45 11.12 -23.07
CA MET A 211 -2.08 11.77 -21.82
C MET A 211 -0.70 12.42 -21.93
N GLU A 212 -0.53 13.59 -21.30
CA GLU A 212 0.76 14.26 -21.21
C GLU A 212 1.83 13.35 -20.59
N PRO A 213 3.08 13.32 -21.14
CA PRO A 213 4.09 12.34 -20.74
C PRO A 213 4.41 12.31 -19.24
N THR A 214 4.53 13.47 -18.61
CA THR A 214 4.82 13.57 -17.18
C THR A 214 3.69 12.99 -16.35
N ARG A 215 2.47 13.37 -16.68
CA ARG A 215 1.26 12.89 -16.01
C ARG A 215 1.03 11.39 -16.25
N ALA A 216 1.31 10.91 -17.46
CA ALA A 216 1.23 9.50 -17.82
C ALA A 216 2.20 8.65 -16.98
N PHE A 217 3.46 9.08 -16.84
CA PHE A 217 4.46 8.39 -16.03
C PHE A 217 4.10 8.37 -14.54
N LEU A 218 3.73 9.52 -13.95
CA LEU A 218 3.40 9.61 -12.53
C LEU A 218 2.15 8.79 -12.19
N ASN A 219 1.09 8.90 -12.98
CA ASN A 219 -0.12 8.10 -12.80
C ASN A 219 0.18 6.61 -12.91
N ALA A 220 0.97 6.21 -13.92
CA ALA A 220 1.38 4.82 -14.08
C ALA A 220 2.18 4.30 -12.87
N LEU A 221 3.13 5.08 -12.36
CA LEU A 221 3.93 4.74 -11.18
C LEU A 221 3.03 4.56 -9.94
N TRP A 222 2.14 5.50 -9.70
CA TRP A 222 1.25 5.49 -8.54
C TRP A 222 0.27 4.32 -8.60
N VAL A 223 -0.42 4.14 -9.72
CA VAL A 223 -1.42 3.07 -9.88
C VAL A 223 -0.77 1.69 -9.90
N SER A 224 0.42 1.54 -10.53
CA SER A 224 1.18 0.28 -10.49
C SER A 224 1.63 -0.08 -9.07
N THR A 225 2.14 0.91 -8.32
CA THR A 225 2.54 0.72 -6.93
C THR A 225 1.33 0.30 -6.09
N SER A 226 0.24 1.07 -6.13
CA SER A 226 -0.97 0.79 -5.36
C SER A 226 -1.60 -0.55 -5.73
N GLY A 227 -1.62 -0.91 -7.03
CA GLY A 227 -2.16 -2.18 -7.51
C GLY A 227 -1.35 -3.39 -7.03
N PHE A 228 -0.01 -3.31 -7.08
CA PHE A 228 0.85 -4.42 -6.64
C PHE A 228 0.85 -4.59 -5.11
N VAL A 229 0.85 -3.51 -4.35
CA VAL A 229 0.77 -3.59 -2.87
C VAL A 229 -0.66 -3.76 -2.38
N THR A 230 -1.62 -3.97 -3.27
CA THR A 230 -3.06 -4.11 -2.99
C THR A 230 -3.61 -2.99 -2.11
N GLY A 231 -3.19 -1.74 -2.40
CA GLY A 231 -3.43 -0.60 -1.51
C GLY A 231 -4.67 0.24 -1.81
N GLY A 232 -5.12 0.31 -3.08
CA GLY A 232 -6.38 0.95 -3.49
C GLY A 232 -6.38 2.46 -3.67
N PHE A 233 -5.36 3.21 -3.24
CA PHE A 233 -5.28 4.63 -3.57
C PHE A 233 -5.12 4.84 -5.07
N THR A 234 -5.81 5.85 -5.57
CA THR A 234 -5.71 6.33 -6.96
C THR A 234 -5.42 7.82 -6.98
N PRO A 235 -4.81 8.34 -8.05
CA PRO A 235 -4.61 9.77 -8.19
C PRO A 235 -5.86 10.54 -8.65
N MET A 236 -6.94 9.82 -9.00
CA MET A 236 -8.18 10.39 -9.53
C MET A 236 -9.38 9.94 -8.70
N GLN A 237 -10.35 10.83 -8.51
CA GLN A 237 -11.55 10.56 -7.72
C GLN A 237 -12.42 9.44 -8.32
N LEU A 238 -12.45 9.33 -9.65
CA LEU A 238 -13.14 8.24 -10.36
C LEU A 238 -12.38 6.91 -10.33
N SER A 239 -11.31 6.80 -9.55
CA SER A 239 -10.48 5.59 -9.47
C SER A 239 -10.01 5.13 -10.86
N ILE A 240 -9.98 3.84 -11.14
CA ILE A 240 -9.51 3.27 -12.41
C ILE A 240 -10.51 3.55 -13.54
N MET A 241 -11.76 3.80 -13.22
CA MET A 241 -12.76 4.21 -14.20
C MET A 241 -12.34 5.44 -15.02
N TYR A 242 -11.54 6.36 -14.44
CA TYR A 242 -11.01 7.54 -15.11
C TYR A 242 -10.33 7.23 -16.46
N TYR A 243 -9.61 6.11 -16.53
CA TYR A 243 -8.82 5.76 -17.72
C TYR A 243 -9.65 5.17 -18.86
N HIS A 244 -10.86 4.70 -18.63
CA HIS A 244 -11.75 4.08 -19.63
C HIS A 244 -11.06 3.05 -20.55
N SER A 245 -10.05 2.32 -20.05
CA SER A 245 -9.17 1.46 -20.84
C SER A 245 -9.16 0.02 -20.32
N PHE A 246 -9.71 -0.91 -21.12
CA PHE A 246 -9.68 -2.33 -20.78
C PHE A 246 -8.25 -2.91 -20.68
N PRO A 247 -7.29 -2.58 -21.57
CA PRO A 247 -5.92 -3.05 -21.40
C PRO A 247 -5.29 -2.63 -20.07
N LEU A 248 -5.55 -1.40 -19.61
CA LEU A 248 -5.07 -0.91 -18.32
C LEU A 248 -5.73 -1.67 -17.16
N GLU A 249 -7.04 -1.89 -17.22
CA GLU A 249 -7.75 -2.69 -16.23
C GLU A 249 -7.20 -4.12 -16.16
N ALA A 250 -6.93 -4.76 -17.31
CA ALA A 250 -6.39 -6.11 -17.37
C ALA A 250 -5.00 -6.21 -16.71
N ILE A 251 -4.12 -5.23 -16.95
CA ILE A 251 -2.80 -5.17 -16.31
C ILE A 251 -2.94 -5.01 -14.79
N LEU A 252 -3.85 -4.15 -14.35
CA LEU A 252 -4.08 -3.96 -12.92
C LEU A 252 -4.66 -5.20 -12.26
N MET A 253 -5.57 -5.94 -12.92
CA MET A 253 -6.04 -7.23 -12.40
C MET A 253 -4.90 -8.22 -12.20
N VAL A 254 -3.96 -8.29 -13.14
CA VAL A 254 -2.77 -9.12 -13.01
C VAL A 254 -1.88 -8.65 -11.85
N LEU A 255 -1.67 -7.32 -11.71
CA LEU A 255 -0.88 -6.77 -10.60
C LEU A 255 -1.50 -7.05 -9.24
N MET A 256 -2.81 -6.87 -9.09
CA MET A 256 -3.55 -7.17 -7.86
C MET A 256 -3.41 -8.65 -7.47
N ILE A 257 -3.54 -9.56 -8.43
CA ILE A 257 -3.35 -10.99 -8.22
C ILE A 257 -1.90 -11.28 -7.81
N LEU A 258 -0.91 -10.73 -8.53
CA LEU A 258 0.50 -10.91 -8.19
C LEU A 258 0.82 -10.35 -6.79
N GLY A 259 0.24 -9.22 -6.42
CA GLY A 259 0.42 -8.61 -5.10
C GLY A 259 -0.14 -9.45 -3.95
N SER A 260 -1.20 -10.22 -4.20
CA SER A 260 -1.83 -11.09 -3.20
C SER A 260 -1.16 -12.47 -3.04
N ILE A 261 -0.21 -12.83 -3.93
CA ILE A 261 0.52 -14.09 -3.87
C ILE A 261 1.72 -13.98 -2.92
N SER A 262 1.97 -15.04 -2.15
CA SER A 262 3.12 -15.13 -1.25
C SER A 262 4.46 -14.86 -1.95
N PHE A 263 5.33 -14.09 -1.30
CA PHE A 263 6.69 -13.80 -1.81
C PHE A 263 7.57 -15.05 -1.93
N VAL A 264 7.26 -16.14 -1.23
CA VAL A 264 7.95 -17.45 -1.40
C VAL A 264 7.73 -17.99 -2.81
N ILE A 265 6.51 -17.89 -3.32
CA ILE A 265 6.17 -18.34 -4.68
C ILE A 265 6.90 -17.48 -5.71
N HIS A 266 6.91 -16.14 -5.50
CA HIS A 266 7.71 -15.25 -6.35
C HIS A 266 9.19 -15.64 -6.36
N ALA A 267 9.75 -16.06 -5.22
CA ALA A 267 11.13 -16.50 -5.13
C ALA A 267 11.41 -17.78 -5.93
N GLU A 268 10.51 -18.75 -5.89
CA GLU A 268 10.66 -19.99 -6.66
C GLU A 268 10.54 -19.73 -8.18
N VAL A 269 9.58 -18.88 -8.57
CA VAL A 269 9.47 -18.47 -9.99
C VAL A 269 10.73 -17.73 -10.45
N TRP A 270 11.29 -16.84 -9.60
CA TRP A 270 12.53 -16.12 -9.90
C TRP A 270 13.74 -17.05 -10.05
N LYS A 271 13.76 -18.16 -9.34
CA LYS A 271 14.78 -19.24 -9.49
C LYS A 271 14.54 -20.13 -10.72
N GLY A 272 13.58 -19.81 -11.58
CA GLY A 272 13.23 -20.61 -12.76
C GLY A 272 12.38 -21.85 -12.46
N ARG A 273 11.69 -21.88 -11.33
CA ARG A 273 10.83 -23.00 -10.91
C ARG A 273 9.37 -22.56 -10.87
N PRO A 274 8.65 -22.52 -12.01
CA PRO A 274 7.24 -22.05 -12.04
C PRO A 274 6.24 -23.08 -11.50
N LEU A 275 6.61 -24.36 -11.35
CA LEU A 275 5.70 -25.43 -10.89
C LEU A 275 5.05 -25.17 -9.51
N PRO A 276 5.75 -24.61 -8.50
CA PRO A 276 5.14 -24.27 -7.22
C PRO A 276 3.95 -23.33 -7.36
N PHE A 277 3.99 -22.37 -8.28
CA PHE A 277 2.88 -21.44 -8.54
C PHE A 277 1.56 -22.18 -8.85
N PHE A 278 1.62 -23.21 -9.69
CA PHE A 278 0.44 -24.00 -10.08
C PHE A 278 0.06 -25.09 -9.06
N ARG A 279 0.94 -25.45 -8.15
CA ARG A 279 0.71 -26.50 -7.14
C ARG A 279 0.33 -25.96 -5.77
N ASP A 280 0.61 -24.69 -5.51
CA ASP A 280 0.31 -24.04 -4.25
C ASP A 280 -1.19 -24.04 -3.99
N ILE A 281 -1.54 -24.36 -2.74
CA ILE A 281 -2.94 -24.49 -2.32
C ILE A 281 -3.62 -23.12 -2.22
N GLU A 282 -2.88 -22.09 -1.79
CA GLU A 282 -3.40 -20.73 -1.64
C GLU A 282 -3.72 -20.15 -3.02
N THR A 283 -2.81 -20.28 -3.98
CA THR A 283 -3.02 -19.84 -5.38
C THR A 283 -4.20 -20.58 -6.03
N LYS A 284 -4.32 -21.89 -5.86
CA LYS A 284 -5.46 -22.65 -6.38
C LYS A 284 -6.77 -22.24 -5.76
N THR A 285 -6.79 -22.08 -4.44
CA THR A 285 -7.98 -21.67 -3.70
C THR A 285 -8.42 -20.26 -4.12
N MET A 286 -7.47 -19.32 -4.29
CA MET A 286 -7.71 -17.98 -4.79
C MET A 286 -8.38 -18.01 -6.18
N VAL A 287 -7.82 -18.73 -7.14
CA VAL A 287 -8.39 -18.84 -8.50
C VAL A 287 -9.78 -19.45 -8.47
N LEU A 288 -9.98 -20.53 -7.67
CA LEU A 288 -11.28 -21.16 -7.49
C LEU A 288 -12.32 -20.18 -6.94
N TRP A 289 -11.98 -19.46 -5.86
CA TRP A 289 -12.89 -18.51 -5.23
C TRP A 289 -13.20 -17.30 -6.11
N ILE A 290 -12.21 -16.76 -6.83
CA ILE A 290 -12.43 -15.71 -7.83
C ILE A 290 -13.44 -16.20 -8.88
N GLY A 291 -13.30 -17.44 -9.37
CA GLY A 291 -14.23 -18.03 -10.33
C GLY A 291 -15.64 -18.23 -9.78
N VAL A 292 -15.76 -18.78 -8.56
CA VAL A 292 -17.06 -18.96 -7.88
C VAL A 292 -17.75 -17.61 -7.65
N MET A 293 -17.04 -16.63 -7.14
CA MET A 293 -17.59 -15.31 -6.86
C MET A 293 -17.93 -14.54 -8.14
N ALA A 294 -17.12 -14.69 -9.20
CA ALA A 294 -17.46 -14.16 -10.53
C ALA A 294 -18.77 -14.76 -11.06
N PHE A 295 -18.97 -16.06 -10.89
CA PHE A 295 -20.23 -16.72 -11.27
C PHE A 295 -21.41 -16.19 -10.43
N VAL A 296 -21.29 -16.14 -9.11
CA VAL A 296 -22.35 -15.64 -8.21
C VAL A 296 -22.68 -14.19 -8.54
N PHE A 297 -21.66 -13.36 -8.71
CA PHE A 297 -21.84 -11.95 -9.06
C PHE A 297 -22.55 -11.78 -10.40
N THR A 298 -22.11 -12.52 -11.43
CA THR A 298 -22.73 -12.49 -12.75
C THR A 298 -24.20 -12.97 -12.71
N ALA A 299 -24.47 -14.03 -11.94
CA ALA A 299 -25.84 -14.53 -11.76
C ALA A 299 -26.75 -13.49 -11.07
N THR A 300 -26.24 -12.75 -10.09
CA THR A 300 -26.99 -11.66 -9.41
C THR A 300 -27.19 -10.44 -10.31
N LEU A 301 -26.25 -10.20 -11.23
CA LEU A 301 -26.35 -9.10 -12.22
C LEU A 301 -27.25 -9.43 -13.41
N ALA A 302 -27.43 -10.69 -13.77
CA ALA A 302 -28.34 -11.10 -14.84
C ALA A 302 -29.80 -10.67 -14.57
N LEU A 303 -30.09 -10.27 -13.34
CA LEU A 303 -31.39 -9.70 -12.92
C LEU A 303 -31.43 -8.17 -13.04
N SER A 304 -30.34 -7.54 -13.53
CA SER A 304 -30.17 -6.07 -13.62
C SER A 304 -30.47 -5.58 -15.05
N PRO A 305 -31.02 -4.38 -15.24
CA PRO A 305 -31.41 -3.85 -16.56
C PRO A 305 -30.22 -3.32 -17.37
N PHE A 306 -29.11 -4.06 -17.47
CA PHE A 306 -27.97 -3.68 -18.29
C PHE A 306 -28.09 -4.30 -19.69
N ASP A 307 -28.00 -3.44 -20.71
CA ASP A 307 -28.09 -3.84 -22.12
C ASP A 307 -26.82 -4.51 -22.67
N ASP A 308 -25.66 -4.31 -22.03
CA ASP A 308 -24.37 -4.84 -22.47
C ASP A 308 -23.77 -5.85 -21.47
N MET A 309 -24.01 -7.13 -21.75
CA MET A 309 -23.50 -8.26 -20.94
C MET A 309 -21.96 -8.29 -20.90
N LEU A 310 -21.27 -7.87 -21.96
CA LEU A 310 -19.81 -7.90 -22.02
C LEU A 310 -19.20 -6.83 -21.11
N ALA A 311 -19.76 -5.62 -21.11
CA ALA A 311 -19.35 -4.55 -20.21
C ALA A 311 -19.60 -4.93 -18.74
N LEU A 312 -20.70 -5.62 -18.48
CA LEU A 312 -21.06 -6.13 -17.16
C LEU A 312 -20.06 -7.16 -16.64
N LEU A 313 -19.72 -8.16 -17.46
CA LEU A 313 -18.72 -9.19 -17.13
C LEU A 313 -17.33 -8.56 -16.88
N ARG A 314 -16.90 -7.64 -17.74
CA ARG A 314 -15.64 -6.93 -17.61
C ARG A 314 -15.54 -6.19 -16.26
N ARG A 315 -16.54 -5.33 -15.98
CA ARG A 315 -16.58 -4.54 -14.74
C ARG A 315 -16.76 -5.42 -13.50
N GLY A 316 -17.62 -6.43 -13.61
CA GLY A 316 -17.84 -7.40 -12.54
C GLY A 316 -16.58 -8.16 -12.16
N LEU A 317 -15.85 -8.69 -13.15
CA LEU A 317 -14.60 -9.41 -12.91
C LEU A 317 -13.53 -8.51 -12.27
N PHE A 318 -13.39 -7.27 -12.74
CA PHE A 318 -12.47 -6.31 -12.15
C PHE A 318 -12.81 -6.04 -10.68
N MET A 319 -14.09 -5.75 -10.38
CA MET A 319 -14.55 -5.46 -9.02
C MET A 319 -14.36 -6.65 -8.08
N ILE A 320 -14.60 -7.87 -8.56
CA ILE A 320 -14.39 -9.09 -7.76
C ILE A 320 -12.92 -9.31 -7.46
N ILE A 321 -12.03 -9.17 -8.44
CA ILE A 321 -10.59 -9.31 -8.22
C ILE A 321 -10.11 -8.22 -7.25
N SER A 322 -10.56 -6.98 -7.44
CA SER A 322 -10.22 -5.86 -6.58
C SER A 322 -10.70 -6.08 -5.13
N ALA A 323 -11.92 -6.57 -4.93
CA ALA A 323 -12.45 -6.90 -3.61
C ALA A 323 -11.73 -8.11 -2.99
N PHE A 324 -11.54 -9.19 -3.76
CA PHE A 324 -10.89 -10.42 -3.28
C PHE A 324 -9.44 -10.19 -2.86
N THR A 325 -8.70 -9.36 -3.58
CA THR A 325 -7.32 -8.98 -3.24
C THR A 325 -7.26 -7.87 -2.19
N THR A 326 -8.40 -7.42 -1.67
CA THR A 326 -8.54 -6.28 -0.73
C THR A 326 -7.94 -4.97 -1.26
N THR A 327 -7.80 -4.83 -2.59
CA THR A 327 -7.20 -3.64 -3.20
C THR A 327 -8.14 -2.42 -3.12
N GLY A 328 -9.42 -2.58 -3.46
CA GLY A 328 -10.38 -1.49 -3.40
C GLY A 328 -10.44 -0.58 -4.64
N PHE A 329 -9.74 -0.89 -5.73
CA PHE A 329 -9.91 -0.17 -7.00
C PHE A 329 -11.31 -0.31 -7.57
N GLN A 330 -11.82 0.76 -8.19
CA GLN A 330 -13.17 0.83 -8.74
C GLN A 330 -13.16 1.16 -10.23
N VAL A 331 -14.05 0.48 -10.97
CA VAL A 331 -14.36 0.76 -12.40
C VAL A 331 -15.84 1.08 -12.60
N VAL A 332 -16.55 1.32 -11.50
CA VAL A 332 -17.95 1.75 -11.44
C VAL A 332 -18.09 2.90 -10.46
N THR A 333 -19.01 3.83 -10.73
CA THR A 333 -19.27 4.93 -9.79
C THR A 333 -20.13 4.44 -8.63
N THR A 334 -20.04 5.13 -7.48
CA THR A 334 -20.89 4.86 -6.30
C THR A 334 -22.38 4.88 -6.68
N ASN A 335 -22.79 5.78 -7.58
CA ASN A 335 -24.16 5.86 -8.05
C ASN A 335 -24.57 4.63 -8.87
N GLN A 336 -23.65 4.09 -9.68
CA GLN A 336 -23.88 2.83 -10.40
C GLN A 336 -23.95 1.61 -9.46
N ILE A 337 -23.15 1.60 -8.39
CA ILE A 337 -23.21 0.55 -7.37
C ILE A 337 -24.59 0.53 -6.71
N THR A 338 -25.14 1.69 -6.37
CA THR A 338 -26.42 1.79 -5.65
C THR A 338 -27.66 1.64 -6.54
N THR A 339 -27.56 2.04 -7.81
CA THR A 339 -28.73 2.08 -8.73
C THR A 339 -28.76 0.92 -9.73
N ALA A 340 -27.59 0.44 -10.16
CA ALA A 340 -27.44 -0.51 -11.25
C ALA A 340 -27.06 -1.92 -10.75
N PHE A 341 -26.38 -2.03 -9.60
CA PHE A 341 -26.12 -3.33 -9.00
C PHE A 341 -27.31 -3.76 -8.13
N SER A 342 -27.71 -5.02 -8.29
CA SER A 342 -28.68 -5.61 -7.38
C SER A 342 -28.13 -5.66 -5.95
N ASN A 343 -29.00 -5.64 -4.93
CA ASN A 343 -28.60 -5.81 -3.53
C ASN A 343 -27.75 -7.07 -3.32
N GLY A 344 -27.99 -8.12 -4.11
CA GLY A 344 -27.22 -9.37 -4.08
C GLY A 344 -25.79 -9.17 -4.58
N ALA A 345 -25.57 -8.41 -5.65
CA ALA A 345 -24.23 -8.09 -6.17
C ALA A 345 -23.43 -7.25 -5.17
N PHE A 346 -24.06 -6.25 -4.54
CA PHE A 346 -23.42 -5.43 -3.51
C PHE A 346 -23.03 -6.28 -2.29
N LEU A 347 -23.94 -7.12 -1.79
CA LEU A 347 -23.64 -8.03 -0.67
C LEU A 347 -22.53 -9.02 -1.01
N THR A 348 -22.47 -9.50 -2.26
CA THR A 348 -21.37 -10.38 -2.70
C THR A 348 -20.02 -9.68 -2.62
N LEU A 349 -19.93 -8.44 -3.10
CA LEU A 349 -18.69 -7.66 -3.00
C LEU A 349 -18.31 -7.37 -1.55
N ALA A 350 -19.26 -6.98 -0.71
CA ALA A 350 -19.03 -6.72 0.71
C ALA A 350 -18.64 -7.99 1.50
N PHE A 351 -19.11 -9.16 1.09
CA PHE A 351 -18.73 -10.43 1.71
C PHE A 351 -17.34 -10.91 1.31
N ILE A 352 -16.90 -10.59 0.08
CA ILE A 352 -15.57 -10.98 -0.43
C ILE A 352 -14.47 -10.12 0.18
N MET A 353 -14.72 -8.83 0.43
CA MET A 353 -13.77 -7.85 0.95
C MET A 353 -13.57 -7.98 2.48
#